data_806db95990dc180ebe66bce278b40c89
#
_entry.id   806db95990dc180ebe66bce278b40c89
#
_cell.length_a   1.000
_cell.length_b   1.000
_cell.length_c   1.000
_cell.angle_alpha   90.00
_cell.angle_beta   90.00
_cell.angle_gamma   90.00
#
_symmetry.space_group_name_H-M   'P 1'
#
loop_
_entity.id
_entity.type
_entity.pdbx_description
1 polymer ?
#
loop_
_entity_poly.entity_id
_entity_poly.type
_entity_poly.pdbx_seq_one_letter_code
_entity_poly.pdbx_strand_id
1 'polypeptide(L)'
;MDNLIFERDAFSPEETSAAGAHLAELLLNDASLPRFVALRGDLGAGKTEFTRGFASVASPGSSVKSPTYALVNEYKKGKIPVFHFDIYRLADEDDLYSTGYFDYLERGICLVEWFENIPECLPDEYFEVIIDKINDGEARHISVYLR
;
A
#
# COMPACT_ATOMS: atom_id res chain seq x y z
N MET A 1 -1.66 6.82 19.14
CA MET A 1 -1.73 8.21 18.63
C MET A 1 -1.28 8.25 17.19
N ASP A 2 -2.03 8.96 16.35
CA ASP A 2 -1.75 9.02 14.92
C ASP A 2 -0.68 10.05 14.63
N ASN A 3 0.37 9.64 13.93
CA ASN A 3 1.46 10.54 13.57
C ASN A 3 1.50 10.71 12.05
N LEU A 4 1.48 11.96 11.61
CA LEU A 4 1.76 12.28 10.21
C LEU A 4 3.25 12.09 9.97
N ILE A 5 3.58 11.20 9.06
CA ILE A 5 4.98 10.90 8.70
C ILE A 5 5.47 11.86 7.62
N PHE A 6 4.69 11.99 6.55
CA PHE A 6 4.93 13.02 5.54
C PHE A 6 3.66 13.26 4.74
N GLU A 7 3.59 14.41 4.09
CA GLU A 7 2.56 14.69 3.09
C GLU A 7 3.17 15.54 1.99
N ARG A 8 2.62 15.42 0.81
CA ARG A 8 3.06 16.19 -0.35
C ARG A 8 1.98 16.22 -1.41
N ASP A 9 2.07 17.23 -2.29
CA ASP A 9 1.31 17.25 -3.52
C ASP A 9 2.16 16.65 -4.63
N ALA A 10 1.57 15.76 -5.40
CA ALA A 10 2.21 15.15 -6.57
C ALA A 10 1.49 15.63 -7.81
N PHE A 11 2.23 16.20 -8.77
CA PHE A 11 1.66 16.81 -9.97
C PHE A 11 1.79 15.94 -11.21
N SER A 12 2.30 14.73 -11.05
CA SER A 12 2.45 13.76 -12.12
C SER A 12 2.45 12.35 -11.55
N PRO A 13 2.19 11.32 -12.39
CA PRO A 13 2.33 9.93 -11.93
C PRO A 13 3.72 9.62 -11.37
N GLU A 14 4.76 10.20 -11.96
CA GLU A 14 6.13 10.01 -11.51
C GLU A 14 6.34 10.53 -10.10
N GLU A 15 5.70 11.65 -9.75
CA GLU A 15 5.79 12.20 -8.39
C GLU A 15 5.00 11.36 -7.38
N THR A 16 3.86 10.79 -7.79
CA THR A 16 3.13 9.84 -6.96
C THR A 16 3.98 8.60 -6.70
N SER A 17 4.63 8.10 -7.73
CA SER A 17 5.55 6.97 -7.62
C SER A 17 6.72 7.29 -6.68
N ALA A 18 7.26 8.50 -6.76
CA ALA A 18 8.35 8.94 -5.87
C ALA A 18 7.93 8.94 -4.39
N ALA A 19 6.67 9.27 -4.10
CA ALA A 19 6.15 9.21 -2.74
C ALA A 19 6.12 7.76 -2.23
N GLY A 20 5.74 6.81 -3.08
CA GLY A 20 5.78 5.39 -2.74
C GLY A 20 7.19 4.90 -2.48
N ALA A 21 8.14 5.31 -3.32
CA ALA A 21 9.55 4.98 -3.14
C ALA A 21 10.09 5.52 -1.80
N HIS A 22 9.68 6.73 -1.43
CA HIS A 22 10.09 7.32 -0.17
C HIS A 22 9.62 6.49 1.04
N LEU A 23 8.37 6.06 1.03
CA LEU A 23 7.85 5.22 2.11
C LEU A 23 8.61 3.88 2.17
N ALA A 24 8.90 3.27 1.03
CA ALA A 24 9.65 2.02 1.00
C ALA A 24 11.06 2.19 1.61
N GLU A 25 11.73 3.30 1.31
CA GLU A 25 13.03 3.60 1.89
C GLU A 25 12.96 3.71 3.42
N LEU A 26 11.93 4.40 3.94
CA LEU A 26 11.73 4.50 5.38
C LEU A 26 11.56 3.12 6.03
N LEU A 27 10.72 2.27 5.45
CA LEU A 27 10.46 0.94 5.98
C LEU A 27 11.70 0.05 5.94
N LEU A 28 12.47 0.11 4.86
CA LEU A 28 13.66 -0.74 4.71
C LEU A 28 14.82 -0.29 5.60
N ASN A 29 14.83 0.98 5.99
CA ASN A 29 15.90 1.53 6.84
C ASN A 29 15.61 1.45 8.34
N ASP A 30 14.40 1.06 8.72
CA ASP A 30 14.02 0.98 10.13
C ASP A 30 13.15 -0.26 10.36
N ALA A 31 13.79 -1.31 10.87
CA ALA A 31 13.12 -2.60 11.11
C ALA A 31 12.07 -2.55 12.23
N SER A 32 12.03 -1.47 13.02
CA SER A 32 11.04 -1.29 14.07
C SER A 32 9.67 -0.81 13.54
N LEU A 33 9.63 -0.31 12.30
CA LEU A 33 8.39 0.16 11.71
C LEU A 33 7.49 -0.99 11.27
N PRO A 34 6.17 -0.82 11.32
CA PRO A 34 5.26 -1.88 10.86
C PRO A 34 5.41 -2.13 9.36
N ARG A 35 5.23 -3.37 8.96
CA ARG A 35 5.34 -3.80 7.55
C ARG A 35 3.97 -3.95 6.90
N PHE A 36 3.07 -3.05 7.25
CA PHE A 36 1.72 -3.03 6.71
C PHE A 36 1.39 -1.62 6.25
N VAL A 37 0.94 -1.49 5.01
CA VAL A 37 0.56 -0.21 4.40
C VAL A 37 -0.88 -0.32 3.92
N ALA A 38 -1.77 0.42 4.58
CA ALA A 38 -3.17 0.51 4.17
C ALA A 38 -3.32 1.65 3.18
N LEU A 39 -3.75 1.34 1.96
CA LEU A 39 -3.90 2.31 0.88
C LEU A 39 -5.35 2.73 0.75
N ARG A 40 -5.60 4.03 0.90
CA ARG A 40 -6.93 4.64 0.77
C ARG A 40 -6.93 5.64 -0.38
N GLY A 41 -7.92 5.54 -1.24
CA GLY A 41 -8.12 6.46 -2.35
C GLY A 41 -9.16 5.93 -3.30
N ASP A 42 -9.86 6.83 -3.97
CA ASP A 42 -10.87 6.45 -4.95
C ASP A 42 -10.24 5.73 -6.14
N LEU A 43 -11.08 5.07 -6.92
CA LEU A 43 -10.65 4.44 -8.17
C LEU A 43 -9.96 5.49 -9.06
N GLY A 44 -8.76 5.15 -9.53
CA GLY A 44 -7.99 6.08 -10.35
C GLY A 44 -7.24 7.15 -9.56
N ALA A 45 -7.21 7.08 -8.22
CA ALA A 45 -6.52 8.07 -7.41
C ALA A 45 -4.99 7.99 -7.49
N GLY A 46 -4.44 6.84 -7.92
CA GLY A 46 -2.99 6.68 -8.02
C GLY A 46 -2.40 5.62 -7.09
N LYS A 47 -3.24 4.74 -6.54
CA LYS A 47 -2.77 3.67 -5.64
C LYS A 47 -1.78 2.75 -6.34
N THR A 48 -2.02 2.42 -7.60
CA THR A 48 -1.12 1.56 -8.39
C THR A 48 0.21 2.27 -8.66
N GLU A 49 0.18 3.58 -8.98
CA GLU A 49 1.40 4.36 -9.18
C GLU A 49 2.22 4.45 -7.89
N PHE A 50 1.57 4.69 -6.77
CA PHE A 50 2.23 4.70 -5.46
C PHE A 50 2.90 3.34 -5.20
N THR A 51 2.19 2.25 -5.43
CA THR A 51 2.70 0.89 -5.24
C THR A 51 3.86 0.61 -6.19
N ARG A 52 3.80 1.12 -7.43
CA ARG A 52 4.89 0.97 -8.40
C ARG A 52 6.16 1.61 -7.87
N GLY A 53 6.06 2.81 -7.32
CA GLY A 53 7.21 3.47 -6.69
C GLY A 53 7.72 2.72 -5.47
N PHE A 54 6.81 2.26 -4.64
CA PHE A 54 7.16 1.46 -3.46
C PHE A 54 7.95 0.21 -3.88
N ALA A 55 7.43 -0.53 -4.86
CA ALA A 55 8.07 -1.75 -5.34
C ALA A 55 9.39 -1.48 -6.05
N SER A 56 9.56 -0.31 -6.65
CA SER A 56 10.83 0.04 -7.31
C SER A 56 12.00 0.02 -6.34
N VAL A 57 11.74 0.26 -5.07
CA VAL A 57 12.74 0.23 -3.99
C VAL A 57 12.72 -1.12 -3.29
N ALA A 58 11.55 -1.61 -2.90
CA ALA A 58 11.41 -2.80 -2.07
C ALA A 58 11.55 -4.10 -2.86
N SER A 59 11.25 -4.10 -4.15
CA SER A 59 11.34 -5.27 -5.03
C SER A 59 11.74 -4.83 -6.44
N PRO A 60 13.01 -4.40 -6.63
CA PRO A 60 13.46 -3.82 -7.90
C PRO A 60 13.26 -4.77 -9.09
N GLY A 61 12.77 -4.22 -10.19
CA GLY A 61 12.52 -4.98 -11.40
C GLY A 61 11.19 -5.70 -11.46
N SER A 62 10.33 -5.54 -10.45
CA SER A 62 8.99 -6.11 -10.46
C SER A 62 8.08 -5.32 -11.38
N SER A 63 7.20 -6.05 -12.11
CA SER A 63 6.18 -5.44 -12.96
C SER A 63 4.91 -5.28 -12.16
N VAL A 64 4.62 -4.06 -11.73
CA VAL A 64 3.48 -3.77 -10.84
C VAL A 64 2.20 -3.58 -11.63
N LYS A 65 1.17 -4.32 -11.24
CA LYS A 65 -0.18 -4.25 -11.80
C LYS A 65 -1.19 -4.11 -10.68
N SER A 66 -2.38 -3.59 -10.99
CA SER A 66 -3.48 -3.59 -10.03
C SER A 66 -3.86 -5.02 -9.65
N PRO A 67 -4.05 -5.32 -8.34
CA PRO A 67 -4.46 -6.67 -7.90
C PRO A 67 -5.98 -6.87 -7.94
N THR A 68 -6.74 -6.01 -8.60
CA THR A 68 -8.21 -6.02 -8.59
C THR A 68 -8.78 -7.40 -8.96
N TYR A 69 -8.17 -8.09 -9.93
CA TYR A 69 -8.68 -9.38 -10.39
C TYR A 69 -7.93 -10.57 -9.81
N ALA A 70 -6.76 -10.35 -9.24
CA ALA A 70 -5.90 -11.41 -8.72
C ALA A 70 -6.04 -11.60 -7.21
N LEU A 71 -6.67 -10.67 -6.51
CA LEU A 71 -6.72 -10.55 -5.07
C LEU A 71 -5.36 -10.15 -4.47
N VAL A 72 -4.28 -10.85 -4.80
CA VAL A 72 -2.94 -10.54 -4.33
C VAL A 72 -1.93 -10.66 -5.46
N ASN A 73 -1.02 -9.69 -5.55
CA ASN A 73 0.17 -9.77 -6.38
C ASN A 73 1.38 -9.86 -5.46
N GLU A 74 2.31 -10.74 -5.81
CA GLU A 74 3.51 -10.99 -5.02
C GLU A 74 4.74 -10.47 -5.77
N TYR A 75 5.54 -9.65 -5.11
CA TYR A 75 6.78 -9.09 -5.66
C TYR A 75 7.93 -9.56 -4.79
N LYS A 76 8.79 -10.44 -5.32
CA LYS A 76 9.79 -11.16 -4.54
C LYS A 76 11.22 -10.93 -5.01
N LYS A 77 11.50 -9.78 -5.62
CA LYS A 77 12.83 -9.47 -6.15
C LYS A 77 13.73 -8.70 -5.19
N GLY A 78 13.24 -8.40 -3.99
CA GLY A 78 14.02 -7.76 -2.94
C GLY A 78 14.30 -8.73 -1.80
N LYS A 79 14.90 -8.21 -0.72
CA LYS A 79 15.22 -9.00 0.46
C LYS A 79 13.98 -9.44 1.22
N ILE A 80 12.93 -8.61 1.19
CA ILE A 80 11.67 -8.84 1.90
C ILE A 80 10.59 -8.92 0.85
N PRO A 81 9.78 -10.00 0.83
CA PRO A 81 8.67 -10.08 -0.12
C PRO A 81 7.67 -8.93 0.09
N VAL A 82 7.07 -8.47 -1.00
CA VAL A 82 6.02 -7.45 -0.98
C VAL A 82 4.75 -8.09 -1.52
N PHE A 83 3.66 -7.93 -0.78
CA PHE A 83 2.36 -8.50 -1.15
C PHE A 83 1.35 -7.36 -1.28
N HIS A 84 0.75 -7.22 -2.46
CA HIS A 84 -0.21 -6.16 -2.76
C HIS A 84 -1.59 -6.77 -2.90
N PHE A 85 -2.49 -6.43 -1.97
CA PHE A 85 -3.84 -6.97 -1.88
C PHE A 85 -4.88 -5.95 -2.31
N ASP A 86 -5.95 -6.44 -2.95
CA ASP A 86 -7.20 -5.72 -3.14
C ASP A 86 -8.32 -6.60 -2.57
N ILE A 87 -8.88 -6.19 -1.44
CA ILE A 87 -9.90 -6.99 -0.75
C ILE A 87 -11.32 -6.49 -0.99
N TYR A 88 -11.51 -5.69 -2.05
CA TYR A 88 -12.81 -5.11 -2.37
C TYR A 88 -13.93 -6.15 -2.49
N ARG A 89 -13.61 -7.31 -3.06
CA ARG A 89 -14.61 -8.38 -3.32
C ARG A 89 -14.87 -9.28 -2.14
N LEU A 90 -14.10 -9.17 -1.07
CA LEU A 90 -14.29 -9.97 0.12
C LEU A 90 -15.36 -9.33 1.00
N ALA A 91 -16.21 -10.15 1.63
CA ALA A 91 -17.34 -9.66 2.38
C ALA A 91 -17.04 -9.50 3.88
N ASP A 92 -16.23 -10.38 4.45
CA ASP A 92 -16.00 -10.42 5.89
C ASP A 92 -14.67 -11.08 6.25
N GLU A 93 -14.42 -11.21 7.53
CA GLU A 93 -13.19 -11.79 8.06
C GLU A 93 -13.01 -13.25 7.66
N ASP A 94 -14.11 -14.01 7.57
CA ASP A 94 -14.04 -15.42 7.15
C ASP A 94 -13.52 -15.53 5.72
N ASP A 95 -13.92 -14.61 4.84
CA ASP A 95 -13.40 -14.57 3.48
C ASP A 95 -11.89 -14.30 3.49
N LEU A 96 -11.43 -13.41 4.36
CA LEU A 96 -9.99 -13.15 4.50
C LEU A 96 -9.23 -14.40 4.91
N TYR A 97 -9.73 -15.11 5.91
CA TYR A 97 -9.10 -16.37 6.36
C TYR A 97 -8.96 -17.37 5.23
N SER A 98 -10.00 -17.49 4.40
CA SER A 98 -10.01 -18.44 3.30
C SER A 98 -8.92 -18.17 2.26
N THR A 99 -8.44 -16.93 2.15
CA THR A 99 -7.41 -16.55 1.17
C THR A 99 -5.99 -16.78 1.67
N GLY A 100 -5.79 -17.07 2.96
CA GLY A 100 -4.47 -17.12 3.56
C GLY A 100 -3.90 -15.75 3.91
N TYR A 101 -4.73 -14.72 3.92
CA TYR A 101 -4.33 -13.32 4.14
C TYR A 101 -3.44 -13.17 5.38
N PHE A 102 -3.84 -13.74 6.51
CA PHE A 102 -3.12 -13.55 7.77
C PHE A 102 -1.73 -14.19 7.78
N ASP A 103 -1.53 -15.25 6.99
CA ASP A 103 -0.20 -15.84 6.83
C ASP A 103 0.75 -14.91 6.08
N TYR A 104 0.23 -14.18 5.08
CA TYR A 104 1.04 -13.21 4.33
C TYR A 104 1.56 -12.09 5.22
N LEU A 105 0.79 -11.65 6.22
CA LEU A 105 1.19 -10.55 7.09
C LEU A 105 2.51 -10.84 7.83
N GLU A 106 2.79 -12.11 8.09
CA GLU A 106 4.00 -12.54 8.80
C GLU A 106 5.18 -12.77 7.85
N ARG A 107 4.97 -12.76 6.54
CA ARG A 107 5.97 -13.15 5.56
C ARG A 107 6.68 -11.99 4.88
N GLY A 108 6.14 -10.79 4.95
CA GLY A 108 6.74 -9.66 4.27
C GLY A 108 5.96 -8.37 4.47
N ILE A 109 6.17 -7.42 3.55
CA ILE A 109 5.48 -6.13 3.57
C ILE A 109 4.17 -6.28 2.81
N CYS A 110 3.06 -5.90 3.43
CA CYS A 110 1.74 -5.95 2.79
C CYS A 110 1.22 -4.54 2.51
N LEU A 111 0.81 -4.31 1.26
CA LEU A 111 0.05 -3.11 0.88
C LEU A 111 -1.38 -3.58 0.59
N VAL A 112 -2.36 -2.99 1.24
CA VAL A 112 -3.74 -3.47 1.18
C VAL A 112 -4.68 -2.34 0.77
N GLU A 113 -5.41 -2.55 -0.34
CA GLU A 113 -6.44 -1.64 -0.83
C GLU A 113 -7.80 -2.12 -0.34
N TRP A 114 -8.71 -1.17 -0.10
CA TRP A 114 -10.08 -1.42 0.37
C TRP A 114 -10.14 -2.02 1.77
N PHE A 115 -9.14 -1.74 2.60
CA PHE A 115 -9.08 -2.22 3.97
C PHE A 115 -10.27 -1.74 4.80
N GLU A 116 -10.88 -0.61 4.45
CA GLU A 116 -12.04 -0.06 5.14
C GLU A 116 -13.28 -0.96 5.05
N ASN A 117 -13.32 -1.87 4.06
CA ASN A 117 -14.43 -2.83 3.92
C ASN A 117 -14.39 -3.89 5.01
N ILE A 118 -13.21 -4.24 5.49
CA ILE A 118 -13.02 -5.26 6.53
C ILE A 118 -11.99 -4.74 7.53
N PRO A 119 -12.43 -3.91 8.51
CA PRO A 119 -11.50 -3.33 9.49
C PRO A 119 -10.68 -4.36 10.26
N GLU A 120 -11.20 -5.58 10.41
CA GLU A 120 -10.51 -6.67 11.07
C GLU A 120 -9.23 -7.10 10.35
N CYS A 121 -9.03 -6.66 9.10
CA CYS A 121 -7.80 -6.94 8.35
C CYS A 121 -6.59 -6.19 8.89
N LEU A 122 -6.80 -5.09 9.62
CA LEU A 122 -5.73 -4.21 10.07
C LEU A 122 -5.01 -4.78 11.30
N PRO A 123 -3.66 -4.74 11.30
CA PRO A 123 -2.90 -5.06 12.52
C PRO A 123 -2.97 -3.90 13.52
N ASP A 124 -2.36 -4.09 14.70
CA ASP A 124 -2.37 -3.07 15.76
C ASP A 124 -1.65 -1.78 15.33
N GLU A 125 -0.57 -1.92 14.56
CA GLU A 125 0.14 -0.76 14.02
C GLU A 125 0.32 -0.92 12.52
N TYR A 126 0.13 0.18 11.79
CA TYR A 126 0.24 0.16 10.33
C TYR A 126 0.43 1.58 9.80
N PHE A 127 0.91 1.68 8.56
CA PHE A 127 0.88 2.94 7.84
C PHE A 127 -0.44 3.07 7.10
N GLU A 128 -1.04 4.25 7.16
CA GLU A 128 -2.17 4.56 6.28
C GLU A 128 -1.74 5.63 5.28
N VAL A 129 -1.88 5.31 3.99
CA VAL A 129 -1.61 6.21 2.88
C VAL A 129 -2.94 6.66 2.31
N ILE A 130 -3.16 7.97 2.29
CA ILE A 130 -4.37 8.57 1.73
C ILE A 130 -3.98 9.34 0.48
N ILE A 131 -4.56 8.97 -0.65
CA ILE A 131 -4.30 9.63 -1.93
C ILE A 131 -5.60 10.25 -2.42
N ASP A 132 -5.65 11.58 -2.45
CA ASP A 132 -6.80 12.34 -2.89
C ASP A 132 -6.50 13.06 -4.21
N LYS A 133 -7.48 13.10 -5.10
CA LYS A 133 -7.36 13.89 -6.32
C LYS A 133 -7.49 15.37 -5.99
N ILE A 134 -6.63 16.18 -6.59
CA ILE A 134 -6.73 17.64 -6.54
C ILE A 134 -7.38 18.06 -7.85
N ASN A 135 -8.63 18.53 -7.80
CA ASN A 135 -9.43 18.87 -8.98
C ASN A 135 -9.60 17.63 -9.87
N ASP A 136 -9.76 17.82 -11.17
CA ASP A 136 -10.01 16.75 -12.14
C ASP A 136 -8.75 16.33 -12.90
N GLY A 137 -7.58 16.84 -12.52
CA GLY A 137 -6.32 16.59 -13.20
C GLY A 137 -5.52 15.46 -12.61
N GLU A 138 -4.23 15.43 -12.97
CA GLU A 138 -3.30 14.41 -12.49
C GLU A 138 -2.72 14.72 -11.11
N ALA A 139 -2.99 15.90 -10.56
CA ALA A 139 -2.46 16.29 -9.25
C ALA A 139 -3.11 15.48 -8.15
N ARG A 140 -2.30 15.09 -7.18
CA ARG A 140 -2.73 14.27 -6.04
C ARG A 140 -2.19 14.87 -4.75
N HIS A 141 -2.97 14.82 -3.69
CA HIS A 141 -2.48 15.09 -2.35
C HIS A 141 -2.25 13.74 -1.65
N ILE A 142 -1.05 13.51 -1.17
CA ILE A 142 -0.66 12.24 -0.56
C ILE A 142 -0.28 12.50 0.88
N SER A 143 -0.94 11.80 1.80
CA SER A 143 -0.66 11.86 3.23
C SER A 143 -0.31 10.46 3.73
N VAL A 144 0.75 10.34 4.51
CA VAL A 144 1.18 9.07 5.09
C VAL A 144 1.20 9.20 6.60
N TYR A 145 0.40 8.38 7.26
CA TYR A 145 0.26 8.36 8.71
C TYR A 145 0.76 7.04 9.28
N LEU A 146 1.34 7.10 10.47
CA LEU A 146 1.56 5.92 11.30
C LEU A 146 0.40 5.84 12.30
N ARG A 147 -0.37 4.77 12.22
CA ARG A 147 -1.56 4.57 13.05
C ARG A 147 -1.34 3.59 14.19
#